data_de3aacfcfd12350dfd5182aa6484de70
#
_entry.id   de3aacfcfd12350dfd5182aa6484de70
#
_cell.length_a   1.000
_cell.length_b   1.000
_cell.length_c   1.000
_cell.angle_alpha   90.00
_cell.angle_beta   90.00
_cell.angle_gamma   90.00
#
_symmetry.space_group_name_H-M   'P 1'
#
loop_
_entity.id
_entity.type
_entity.pdbx_description
1 polymer ?
#
loop_
_entity_poly.entity_id
_entity_poly.type
_entity_poly.pdbx_seq_one_letter_code
_entity_poly.pdbx_strand_id
1 'polypeptide(L)'
;MISDEDFKFLLHESNGYKKALEIGTGTGKSSAALKLNCDVYSIDRNDIIEYNIDINRFICESKDYWNDYLHYDFDFVFIDGSIGIGDCEEILKRTKDSFKIVFHDYIPGEENKNTNKGYYNMKAFKETALLDYAMQEKLGGSHCAMLTLKKDK
;
A
#
# COMPACT_ATOMS: atom_id res chain seq x y z
N MET A 1 7.10 -0.21 -12.63
CA MET A 1 8.02 0.55 -11.74
C MET A 1 7.44 1.94 -11.51
N ILE A 2 7.54 2.45 -10.30
CA ILE A 2 7.04 3.81 -9.99
C ILE A 2 7.93 4.90 -10.60
N SER A 3 7.37 6.07 -10.86
CA SER A 3 8.11 7.24 -11.32
C SER A 3 8.96 7.86 -10.21
N ASP A 4 9.85 8.78 -10.57
CA ASP A 4 10.61 9.54 -9.57
C ASP A 4 9.69 10.44 -8.73
N GLU A 5 8.61 10.95 -9.30
CA GLU A 5 7.61 11.74 -8.57
C GLU A 5 6.87 10.88 -7.55
N ASP A 6 6.52 9.65 -7.90
CA ASP A 6 5.90 8.70 -6.97
C ASP A 6 6.86 8.29 -5.86
N PHE A 7 8.14 8.09 -6.18
CA PHE A 7 9.18 7.85 -5.20
C PHE A 7 9.25 8.97 -4.17
N LYS A 8 9.29 10.21 -4.62
CA LYS A 8 9.33 11.40 -3.75
C LYS A 8 8.06 11.50 -2.89
N PHE A 9 6.92 11.20 -3.47
CA PHE A 9 5.63 11.20 -2.76
C PHE A 9 5.65 10.18 -1.62
N LEU A 10 6.06 8.94 -1.89
CA LEU A 10 6.16 7.88 -0.87
C LEU A 10 7.16 8.25 0.23
N LEU A 11 8.31 8.80 -0.15
CA LEU A 11 9.32 9.24 0.81
C LEU A 11 8.77 10.32 1.74
N HIS A 12 8.06 11.31 1.17
CA HIS A 12 7.47 12.39 1.95
C HIS A 12 6.35 11.90 2.86
N GLU A 13 5.41 11.11 2.33
CA GLU A 13 4.24 10.68 3.08
C GLU A 13 4.53 9.61 4.12
N SER A 14 5.58 8.81 3.94
CA SER A 14 6.00 7.80 4.92
C SER A 14 6.86 8.38 6.06
N ASN A 15 7.28 9.62 5.97
CA ASN A 15 8.06 10.27 7.01
C ASN A 15 7.29 10.32 8.33
N GLY A 16 7.92 9.85 9.41
CA GLY A 16 7.30 9.76 10.73
C GLY A 16 6.56 8.44 10.99
N TYR A 17 6.38 7.60 9.98
CA TYR A 17 5.82 6.26 10.11
C TYR A 17 6.93 5.23 10.33
N LYS A 18 6.59 4.07 10.92
CA LYS A 18 7.60 3.12 11.42
C LYS A 18 7.59 1.77 10.73
N LYS A 19 6.41 1.28 10.33
CA LYS A 19 6.26 -0.08 9.82
C LYS A 19 5.34 -0.10 8.63
N ALA A 20 5.88 -0.45 7.48
CA ALA A 20 5.16 -0.43 6.21
C ALA A 20 4.87 -1.84 5.69
N LEU A 21 3.66 -2.02 5.19
CA LEU A 21 3.25 -3.18 4.41
C LEU A 21 3.16 -2.76 2.95
N GLU A 22 3.83 -3.50 2.06
CA GLU A 22 3.80 -3.27 0.63
C GLU A 22 3.24 -4.49 -0.09
N ILE A 23 2.23 -4.29 -0.91
CA ILE A 23 1.70 -5.33 -1.81
C ILE A 23 2.08 -4.95 -3.23
N GLY A 24 3.00 -5.73 -3.82
CA GLY A 24 3.64 -5.46 -5.10
C GLY A 24 5.02 -4.85 -4.95
N THR A 25 6.03 -5.68 -4.71
CA THR A 25 7.43 -5.24 -4.58
C THR A 25 7.98 -4.72 -5.92
N GLY A 26 7.62 -5.41 -7.00
CA GLY A 26 8.16 -5.10 -8.32
C GLY A 26 9.68 -5.12 -8.33
N THR A 27 10.29 -4.11 -8.95
CA THR A 27 11.74 -3.97 -8.99
C THR A 27 12.36 -3.51 -7.68
N GLY A 28 11.56 -3.05 -6.72
CA GLY A 28 12.01 -2.59 -5.41
C GLY A 28 12.19 -1.09 -5.29
N LYS A 29 11.82 -0.30 -6.29
CA LYS A 29 11.96 1.16 -6.24
C LYS A 29 11.09 1.78 -5.16
N SER A 30 9.82 1.36 -5.05
CA SER A 30 8.92 1.80 -3.98
C SER A 30 9.41 1.33 -2.61
N SER A 31 9.89 0.09 -2.53
CA SER A 31 10.49 -0.44 -1.29
C SER A 31 11.68 0.40 -0.83
N ALA A 32 12.50 0.87 -1.76
CA ALA A 32 13.64 1.73 -1.45
C ALA A 32 13.20 3.06 -0.83
N ALA A 33 12.12 3.66 -1.34
CA ALA A 33 11.56 4.89 -0.78
C ALA A 33 11.06 4.66 0.66
N LEU A 34 10.28 3.59 0.86
CA LEU A 34 9.69 3.27 2.16
C LEU A 34 10.76 2.91 3.20
N LYS A 35 11.81 2.19 2.79
CA LYS A 35 12.88 1.75 3.70
C LYS A 35 13.65 2.90 4.31
N LEU A 36 13.68 4.06 3.69
CA LEU A 36 14.32 5.24 4.26
C LEU A 36 13.63 5.72 5.55
N ASN A 37 12.35 5.37 5.75
CA ASN A 37 11.58 5.81 6.91
C ASN A 37 11.04 4.65 7.76
N CYS A 38 10.80 3.47 7.16
CA CYS A 38 10.04 2.39 7.76
C CYS A 38 10.80 1.06 7.73
N ASP A 39 10.42 0.16 8.64
CA ASP A 39 10.68 -1.26 8.51
C ASP A 39 9.66 -1.84 7.54
N VAL A 40 10.12 -2.38 6.40
CA VAL A 40 9.26 -2.74 5.26
C VAL A 40 9.02 -4.24 5.21
N TYR A 41 7.75 -4.63 5.08
CA TYR A 41 7.29 -5.98 4.80
C TYR A 41 6.63 -5.96 3.42
N SER A 42 7.26 -6.63 2.45
CA SER A 42 6.87 -6.53 1.04
C SER A 42 6.52 -7.88 0.46
N ILE A 43 5.36 -7.93 -0.20
CA ILE A 43 4.79 -9.15 -0.78
C ILE A 43 4.74 -8.99 -2.29
N ASP A 44 5.28 -9.97 -3.03
CA ASP A 44 5.09 -10.09 -4.46
C ASP A 44 5.16 -11.56 -4.86
N ARG A 45 4.31 -11.97 -5.79
CA ARG A 45 4.37 -13.32 -6.35
C ARG A 45 5.58 -13.55 -7.28
N ASN A 46 6.21 -12.47 -7.74
CA ASN A 46 7.37 -12.51 -8.64
C ASN A 46 8.64 -12.04 -7.94
N ASP A 47 9.74 -12.69 -8.22
CA ASP A 47 11.07 -12.30 -7.74
C ASP A 47 11.81 -11.53 -8.83
N ILE A 48 11.51 -10.25 -8.99
CA ILE A 48 12.08 -9.39 -10.03
C ILE A 48 12.79 -8.16 -9.47
N ILE A 49 13.18 -8.19 -8.20
CA ILE A 49 13.82 -7.06 -7.53
C ILE A 49 15.18 -6.73 -8.18
N GLU A 50 15.40 -5.44 -8.44
CA GLU A 50 16.65 -4.92 -9.02
C GLU A 50 17.45 -4.10 -8.01
N TYR A 51 16.79 -3.57 -6.98
CA TYR A 51 17.44 -2.76 -5.95
C TYR A 51 17.92 -3.64 -4.81
N ASN A 52 19.17 -3.45 -4.38
CA ASN A 52 19.72 -4.13 -3.22
C ASN A 52 19.24 -3.41 -1.94
N ILE A 53 18.17 -3.92 -1.34
CA ILE A 53 17.51 -3.29 -0.22
C ILE A 53 17.33 -4.32 0.91
N ASP A 54 17.60 -3.91 2.13
CA ASP A 54 17.37 -4.72 3.32
C ASP A 54 15.91 -4.55 3.79
N ILE A 55 15.04 -5.38 3.28
CA ILE A 55 13.62 -5.43 3.62
C ILE A 55 13.18 -6.87 3.88
N ASN A 56 12.05 -7.03 4.55
CA ASN A 56 11.41 -8.33 4.75
C ASN A 56 10.60 -8.67 3.49
N ARG A 57 11.09 -9.61 2.68
CA ARG A 57 10.46 -9.99 1.41
C ARG A 57 9.76 -11.34 1.50
N PHE A 58 8.57 -11.39 0.94
CA PHE A 58 7.74 -12.59 0.85
C PHE A 58 7.32 -12.80 -0.59
N ILE A 59 7.83 -13.87 -1.21
CA ILE A 59 7.53 -14.20 -2.62
C ILE A 59 6.39 -15.21 -2.62
N CYS A 60 5.17 -14.69 -2.65
CA CYS A 60 3.94 -15.46 -2.59
C CYS A 60 2.74 -14.58 -3.01
N GLU A 61 1.60 -15.21 -3.18
CA GLU A 61 0.33 -14.48 -3.30
C GLU A 61 -0.06 -13.86 -1.95
N SER A 62 -0.79 -12.75 -1.95
CA SER A 62 -1.21 -12.09 -0.72
C SER A 62 -2.02 -13.01 0.19
N LYS A 63 -2.91 -13.84 -0.37
CA LYS A 63 -3.70 -14.80 0.42
C LYS A 63 -2.84 -15.79 1.19
N ASP A 64 -1.71 -16.22 0.63
CA ASP A 64 -0.78 -17.13 1.30
C ASP A 64 -0.03 -16.40 2.41
N TYR A 65 0.33 -15.15 2.20
CA TYR A 65 0.91 -14.32 3.23
C TYR A 65 -0.04 -14.16 4.43
N TRP A 66 -1.32 -13.89 4.18
CA TRP A 66 -2.30 -13.78 5.26
C TRP A 66 -2.45 -15.07 6.06
N ASN A 67 -2.34 -16.23 5.41
CA ASN A 67 -2.44 -17.53 6.05
C ASN A 67 -1.20 -17.91 6.83
N ASP A 68 -0.01 -17.59 6.30
CA ASP A 68 1.26 -18.12 6.80
C ASP A 68 1.98 -17.19 7.79
N TYR A 69 1.66 -15.89 7.79
CA TYR A 69 2.35 -14.90 8.60
C TYR A 69 1.39 -14.04 9.42
N LEU A 70 1.83 -13.72 10.65
CA LEU A 70 1.06 -12.94 11.62
C LEU A 70 1.80 -11.64 11.98
N HIS A 71 2.10 -10.83 10.95
CA HIS A 71 2.69 -9.51 11.16
C HIS A 71 1.57 -8.47 11.33
N TYR A 72 1.71 -7.61 12.33
CA TYR A 72 0.71 -6.60 12.71
C TYR A 72 1.36 -5.25 12.97
N ASP A 73 0.54 -4.28 13.34
CA ASP A 73 0.94 -2.93 13.74
C ASP A 73 1.55 -2.11 12.61
N PHE A 74 1.11 -2.37 11.38
CA PHE A 74 1.46 -1.53 10.24
C PHE A 74 0.80 -0.16 10.39
N ASP A 75 1.58 0.90 10.17
CA ASP A 75 1.07 2.28 10.19
C ASP A 75 1.16 2.94 8.81
N PHE A 76 1.79 2.29 7.84
CA PHE A 76 1.84 2.72 6.45
C PHE A 76 1.65 1.51 5.53
N VAL A 77 0.82 1.68 4.49
CA VAL A 77 0.55 0.62 3.51
C VAL A 77 0.71 1.19 2.10
N PHE A 78 1.39 0.45 1.23
CA PHE A 78 1.50 0.79 -0.19
C PHE A 78 0.98 -0.36 -1.05
N ILE A 79 0.04 -0.05 -1.93
CA ILE A 79 -0.60 -1.04 -2.80
C ILE A 79 -0.25 -0.74 -4.25
N ASP A 80 0.51 -1.63 -4.88
CA ASP A 80 0.83 -1.60 -6.31
C ASP A 80 0.37 -2.88 -7.05
N GLY A 81 -0.07 -3.89 -6.31
CA GLY A 81 -0.75 -5.07 -6.85
C GLY A 81 -2.24 -4.87 -6.93
N SER A 82 -2.96 -5.87 -7.41
CA SER A 82 -4.42 -5.90 -7.34
C SER A 82 -4.86 -6.53 -6.02
N ILE A 83 -5.83 -5.92 -5.36
CA ILE A 83 -6.38 -6.42 -4.10
C ILE A 83 -7.87 -6.67 -4.21
N GLY A 84 -8.33 -7.73 -3.53
CA GLY A 84 -9.74 -8.03 -3.36
C GLY A 84 -10.26 -7.63 -1.99
N ILE A 85 -11.54 -7.93 -1.74
CA ILE A 85 -12.20 -7.63 -0.45
C ILE A 85 -11.49 -8.35 0.71
N GLY A 86 -11.10 -9.61 0.52
CA GLY A 86 -10.38 -10.38 1.54
C GLY A 86 -9.05 -9.74 1.92
N ASP A 87 -8.32 -9.20 0.96
CA ASP A 87 -7.08 -8.45 1.22
C ASP A 87 -7.37 -7.19 2.03
N CYS A 88 -8.42 -6.45 1.68
CA CYS A 88 -8.82 -5.24 2.42
C CYS A 88 -9.13 -5.56 3.88
N GLU A 89 -9.86 -6.64 4.15
CA GLU A 89 -10.18 -7.08 5.51
C GLU A 89 -8.91 -7.44 6.30
N GLU A 90 -7.97 -8.15 5.68
CA GLU A 90 -6.72 -8.52 6.32
C GLU A 90 -5.83 -7.31 6.60
N ILE A 91 -5.77 -6.35 5.68
CA ILE A 91 -5.03 -5.10 5.89
C ILE A 91 -5.59 -4.37 7.12
N LEU A 92 -6.92 -4.24 7.23
CA LEU A 92 -7.55 -3.56 8.36
C LEU A 92 -7.29 -4.26 9.70
N LYS A 93 -7.20 -5.59 9.72
CA LYS A 93 -6.85 -6.34 10.93
C LYS A 93 -5.40 -6.13 11.37
N ARG A 94 -4.50 -5.79 10.46
CA ARG A 94 -3.05 -5.76 10.68
C ARG A 94 -2.49 -4.36 10.80
N THR A 95 -3.29 -3.34 10.59
CA THR A 95 -2.90 -1.94 10.73
C THR A 95 -3.25 -1.41 12.13
N LYS A 96 -2.53 -0.36 12.53
CA LYS A 96 -2.87 0.41 13.72
C LYS A 96 -4.19 1.15 13.51
N ASP A 97 -4.76 1.70 14.59
CA ASP A 97 -6.01 2.48 14.54
C ASP A 97 -5.88 3.75 13.69
N SER A 98 -4.67 4.25 13.53
CA SER A 98 -4.35 5.35 12.61
C SER A 98 -3.24 4.92 11.67
N PHE A 99 -3.48 5.04 10.38
CA PHE A 99 -2.49 4.68 9.36
C PHE A 99 -2.76 5.40 8.05
N LYS A 100 -1.76 5.38 7.16
CA LYS A 100 -1.89 5.82 5.76
C LYS A 100 -1.83 4.63 4.83
N ILE A 101 -2.60 4.70 3.75
CA ILE A 101 -2.52 3.74 2.65
C ILE A 101 -2.44 4.49 1.33
N VAL A 102 -1.47 4.13 0.50
CA VAL A 102 -1.25 4.71 -0.82
C VAL A 102 -1.55 3.66 -1.88
N PHE A 103 -2.34 4.07 -2.87
CA PHE A 103 -2.69 3.24 -4.04
C PHE A 103 -1.97 3.78 -5.26
N HIS A 104 -1.18 2.94 -5.91
CA HIS A 104 -0.48 3.27 -7.15
C HIS A 104 -1.35 2.98 -8.38
N ASP A 105 -0.98 3.56 -9.51
CA ASP A 105 -1.73 3.49 -10.78
C ASP A 105 -3.15 4.07 -10.66
N TYR A 106 -3.30 5.12 -9.86
CA TYR A 106 -4.51 5.93 -9.83
C TYR A 106 -4.39 7.05 -10.88
N ILE A 107 -5.32 7.06 -11.83
CA ILE A 107 -5.33 8.03 -12.93
C ILE A 107 -6.56 8.93 -12.78
N PRO A 108 -6.40 10.18 -12.31
CA PRO A 108 -7.53 11.11 -12.18
C PRO A 108 -8.25 11.35 -13.50
N GLY A 109 -9.57 11.41 -13.48
CA GLY A 109 -10.39 11.61 -14.66
C GLY A 109 -10.68 10.35 -15.48
N GLU A 110 -10.11 9.21 -15.10
CA GLU A 110 -10.28 7.93 -15.79
C GLU A 110 -10.88 6.83 -14.90
N GLU A 111 -11.72 7.21 -13.93
CA GLU A 111 -12.28 6.34 -12.91
C GLU A 111 -13.13 5.20 -13.47
N ASN A 112 -13.68 5.37 -14.68
CA ASN A 112 -14.50 4.35 -15.34
C ASN A 112 -13.72 3.44 -16.28
N LYS A 113 -12.38 3.55 -16.34
CA LYS A 113 -11.54 2.70 -17.22
C LYS A 113 -10.97 1.52 -16.44
N ASN A 114 -10.98 0.35 -17.08
CA ASN A 114 -10.46 -0.91 -16.50
C ASN A 114 -8.99 -0.83 -16.12
N THR A 115 -8.21 0.05 -16.76
CA THR A 115 -6.78 0.21 -16.52
C THR A 115 -6.47 1.02 -15.28
N ASN A 116 -7.47 1.63 -14.64
CA ASN A 116 -7.30 2.44 -13.44
C ASN A 116 -7.29 1.55 -12.18
N LYS A 117 -6.23 0.74 -12.04
CA LYS A 117 -6.07 -0.22 -10.95
C LYS A 117 -6.12 0.46 -9.58
N GLY A 118 -5.44 1.59 -9.43
CA GLY A 118 -5.41 2.32 -8.15
C GLY A 118 -6.78 2.82 -7.72
N TYR A 119 -7.59 3.26 -8.67
CA TYR A 119 -8.96 3.66 -8.39
C TYR A 119 -9.80 2.50 -7.83
N TYR A 120 -9.77 1.34 -8.50
CA TYR A 120 -10.57 0.19 -8.08
C TYR A 120 -10.09 -0.41 -6.76
N ASN A 121 -8.79 -0.44 -6.52
CA ASN A 121 -8.23 -0.84 -5.24
C ASN A 121 -8.70 0.08 -4.12
N MET A 122 -8.62 1.39 -4.34
CA MET A 122 -9.07 2.38 -3.35
C MET A 122 -10.56 2.29 -3.10
N LYS A 123 -11.36 2.11 -4.14
CA LYS A 123 -12.82 1.96 -4.03
C LYS A 123 -13.18 0.75 -3.15
N ALA A 124 -12.60 -0.40 -3.41
CA ALA A 124 -12.82 -1.62 -2.62
C ALA A 124 -12.41 -1.42 -1.16
N PHE A 125 -11.29 -0.77 -0.93
CA PHE A 125 -10.79 -0.50 0.41
C PHE A 125 -11.70 0.47 1.17
N LYS A 126 -12.12 1.56 0.55
CA LYS A 126 -13.05 2.53 1.16
C LYS A 126 -14.36 1.87 1.57
N GLU A 127 -14.94 1.04 0.70
CA GLU A 127 -16.18 0.33 0.99
C GLU A 127 -16.03 -0.61 2.19
N THR A 128 -14.87 -1.26 2.34
CA THR A 128 -14.59 -2.15 3.46
C THR A 128 -14.39 -1.40 4.77
N ALA A 129 -13.77 -0.23 4.73
CA ALA A 129 -13.42 0.56 5.92
C ALA A 129 -14.51 1.55 6.37
N LEU A 130 -15.52 1.78 5.53
CA LEU A 130 -16.46 2.90 5.64
C LEU A 130 -17.14 3.04 7.00
N LEU A 131 -17.53 1.93 7.62
CA LEU A 131 -18.32 1.97 8.87
C LEU A 131 -17.48 2.21 10.13
N ASP A 132 -16.19 1.94 10.08
CA ASP A 132 -15.34 1.91 11.27
C ASP A 132 -14.24 2.98 11.27
N TYR A 133 -14.03 3.67 10.14
CA TYR A 133 -12.93 4.61 9.98
C TYR A 133 -13.35 5.96 9.42
N ALA A 134 -12.81 7.03 10.00
CA ALA A 134 -12.76 8.32 9.35
C ALA A 134 -11.64 8.33 8.33
N MET A 135 -11.88 8.88 7.14
CA MET A 135 -10.95 8.86 6.02
C MET A 135 -10.79 10.25 5.40
N GLN A 136 -9.53 10.59 5.05
CA GLN A 136 -9.20 11.77 4.27
C GLN A 136 -8.43 11.33 3.02
N GLU A 137 -8.76 11.90 1.87
CA GLU A 137 -8.13 11.58 0.59
C GLU A 137 -7.14 12.67 0.17
N LYS A 138 -6.06 12.24 -0.48
CA LYS A 138 -5.07 13.12 -1.09
C LYS A 138 -4.52 12.46 -2.36
N LEU A 139 -4.44 13.20 -3.46
CA LEU A 139 -3.73 12.77 -4.66
C LEU A 139 -2.31 13.30 -4.62
N GLY A 140 -1.36 12.57 -5.19
CA GLY A 140 0.02 13.01 -5.25
C GLY A 140 0.89 12.16 -6.16
N GLY A 141 2.17 12.52 -6.25
CA GLY A 141 3.06 11.92 -7.23
C GLY A 141 2.53 12.14 -8.64
N SER A 142 2.83 11.24 -9.57
CA SER A 142 2.22 11.21 -10.89
C SER A 142 0.94 10.37 -10.92
N HIS A 143 0.88 9.26 -10.19
CA HIS A 143 -0.24 8.31 -10.21
C HIS A 143 -0.51 7.69 -8.83
N CYS A 144 -0.54 8.49 -7.77
CA CYS A 144 -0.84 8.01 -6.42
C CYS A 144 -2.10 8.65 -5.86
N ALA A 145 -2.90 7.83 -5.18
CA ALA A 145 -3.98 8.29 -4.32
C ALA A 145 -3.75 7.76 -2.91
N MET A 146 -3.99 8.58 -1.91
CA MET A 146 -3.73 8.24 -0.52
C MET A 146 -4.98 8.44 0.33
N LEU A 147 -5.19 7.52 1.25
CA LEU A 147 -6.14 7.67 2.34
C LEU A 147 -5.38 7.76 3.66
N THR A 148 -5.73 8.74 4.47
CA THR A 148 -5.35 8.78 5.87
C THR A 148 -6.55 8.31 6.68
N LEU A 149 -6.37 7.26 7.46
CA LEU A 149 -7.45 6.60 8.19
C LEU A 149 -7.24 6.72 9.69
N LYS A 150 -8.36 6.91 10.37
CA LYS A 150 -8.42 6.86 11.82
C LYS A 150 -9.67 6.09 12.22
N LYS A 151 -9.49 5.06 13.03
CA LYS A 151 -10.60 4.29 13.58
C LYS A 151 -11.36 5.17 14.57
N ASP A 152 -12.65 5.35 14.33
CA ASP A 152 -13.49 6.26 15.12
C ASP A 152 -14.48 5.53 16.02
N LYS A 153 -14.35 4.20 16.12
CA LYS A 153 -15.18 3.36 16.99
C LYS A 153 -14.39 2.25 17.69
#